data_bb9dceba321e85c9953b0ec7929a96c2
#
_entry.id   bb9dceba321e85c9953b0ec7929a96c2
#
_cell.length_a   1.000
_cell.length_b   1.000
_cell.length_c   1.000
_cell.angle_alpha   90.00
_cell.angle_beta   90.00
_cell.angle_gamma   90.00
#
_symmetry.space_group_name_H-M   'P 1'
#
loop_
_entity.id
_entity.type
_entity.pdbx_description
1 polymer ?
#
loop_
_entity_poly.entity_id
_entity_poly.type
_entity_poly.pdbx_seq_one_letter_code
_entity_poly.pdbx_strand_id
1 'polypeptide(L)'
;MGEVLPEWGVGSEPALGALVRALAEGAADPADPLCAAHLHCPPLAVAAAADLAASALNPSMDSWDQAPAASELESLVCGELARLVCGGGAGAGPDALVTTGGTESNQLGVLLARERLGDGVRVVCGENAHHSVRRSAWLLGMSAPVVVAAPRGVLDPVAVEAALAGSGGRALVVATAGTTDAGVVDPLPELADVVTRCGGRLHVDAAYGGPLLFSEELRGRLAGVERAHSVTVDLHKLGWQPVAAGLFVVPDAADLGVLDHRAEYLSADDDAQAGLPDLLGRSLRTTRRPDVLKIAVTLRALGRRGLAELVERVCAAAGSLAGLVTEDAGLELRSWPELSTVLFRPVGVPDAVVAGVRRRLLGEGRAVLGRASLDGRLWLKVTVLHPYVGRDELASLVKLVRDAATGVPVSGVVSETVGV
;
A
#
# COMPACT_ATOMS: atom_id res chain seq x y z
N MET A 1 1.47 -30.97 -5.98
CA MET A 1 2.44 -30.92 -4.87
C MET A 1 2.40 -32.30 -4.20
N GLY A 2 3.55 -32.88 -3.87
CA GLY A 2 3.60 -34.17 -3.13
C GLY A 2 3.20 -34.01 -1.67
N GLU A 3 3.42 -35.05 -0.86
CA GLU A 3 3.24 -35.01 0.58
C GLU A 3 4.15 -33.93 1.20
N VAL A 4 3.57 -33.01 2.00
CA VAL A 4 4.29 -31.87 2.56
C VAL A 4 5.15 -32.25 3.76
N LEU A 5 4.74 -33.26 4.53
CA LEU A 5 5.47 -33.81 5.67
C LEU A 5 5.63 -35.32 5.53
N PRO A 6 6.53 -35.79 4.62
CA PRO A 6 6.77 -37.22 4.47
C PRO A 6 7.52 -37.79 5.68
N GLU A 7 7.38 -39.09 5.93
CA GLU A 7 8.13 -39.78 7.00
C GLU A 7 9.65 -39.67 6.77
N TRP A 8 10.09 -39.76 5.50
CA TRP A 8 11.48 -39.64 5.10
C TRP A 8 11.65 -38.48 4.11
N GLY A 9 12.58 -37.57 4.38
CA GLY A 9 12.87 -36.42 3.50
C GLY A 9 13.35 -36.84 2.13
N VAL A 10 12.93 -36.07 1.11
CA VAL A 10 13.34 -36.30 -0.30
C VAL A 10 14.66 -35.64 -0.68
N GLY A 11 15.27 -34.91 0.24
CA GLY A 11 16.50 -34.11 0.00
C GLY A 11 16.21 -32.67 -0.40
N SER A 12 17.19 -31.79 -0.19
CA SER A 12 17.03 -30.35 -0.33
C SER A 12 16.76 -29.91 -1.76
N GLU A 13 17.55 -30.43 -2.73
CA GLU A 13 17.43 -30.03 -4.13
C GLU A 13 16.09 -30.42 -4.78
N PRO A 14 15.62 -31.69 -4.65
CA PRO A 14 14.29 -32.07 -5.17
C PRO A 14 13.15 -31.32 -4.47
N ALA A 15 13.23 -31.10 -3.17
CA ALA A 15 12.21 -30.38 -2.41
C ALA A 15 12.12 -28.91 -2.89
N LEU A 16 13.26 -28.21 -2.95
CA LEU A 16 13.32 -26.82 -3.39
C LEU A 16 12.82 -26.68 -4.84
N GLY A 17 13.37 -27.49 -5.74
CA GLY A 17 13.02 -27.43 -7.18
C GLY A 17 11.54 -27.71 -7.45
N ALA A 18 10.95 -28.68 -6.75
CA ALA A 18 9.53 -29.01 -6.93
C ALA A 18 8.61 -27.91 -6.42
N LEU A 19 8.88 -27.38 -5.20
CA LEU A 19 8.01 -26.38 -4.58
C LEU A 19 8.14 -25.01 -5.25
N VAL A 20 9.36 -24.58 -5.59
CA VAL A 20 9.57 -23.30 -6.32
C VAL A 20 8.88 -23.35 -7.69
N ARG A 21 9.00 -24.46 -8.41
CA ARG A 21 8.32 -24.63 -9.68
C ARG A 21 6.80 -24.58 -9.55
N ALA A 22 6.25 -25.30 -8.56
CA ALA A 22 4.81 -25.31 -8.30
C ALA A 22 4.28 -23.89 -7.95
N LEU A 23 5.05 -23.09 -7.20
CA LEU A 23 4.70 -21.70 -6.89
C LEU A 23 4.77 -20.83 -8.16
N ALA A 24 5.83 -20.95 -8.94
CA ALA A 24 6.01 -20.15 -10.15
C ALA A 24 4.94 -20.45 -11.21
N GLU A 25 4.61 -21.74 -11.43
CA GLU A 25 3.58 -22.16 -12.39
C GLU A 25 2.15 -21.80 -11.93
N GLY A 26 1.92 -21.70 -10.60
CA GLY A 26 0.62 -21.39 -10.01
C GLY A 26 0.40 -19.91 -9.66
N ALA A 27 1.36 -19.04 -9.93
CA ALA A 27 1.27 -17.62 -9.59
C ALA A 27 1.02 -16.76 -10.84
N ALA A 28 0.32 -15.63 -10.64
CA ALA A 28 0.35 -14.56 -11.63
C ALA A 28 1.74 -13.90 -11.58
N ASP A 29 2.39 -13.79 -12.73
CA ASP A 29 3.72 -13.18 -12.82
C ASP A 29 3.63 -11.64 -12.79
N PRO A 30 4.12 -10.96 -11.74
CA PRO A 30 4.11 -9.50 -11.70
C PRO A 30 5.05 -8.86 -12.73
N ALA A 31 5.97 -9.63 -13.33
CA ALA A 31 6.83 -9.16 -14.41
C ALA A 31 6.13 -9.17 -15.78
N ASP A 32 4.97 -9.82 -15.91
CA ASP A 32 4.14 -9.70 -17.10
C ASP A 32 3.43 -8.33 -17.10
N PRO A 33 3.65 -7.45 -18.10
CA PRO A 33 2.98 -6.15 -18.21
C PRO A 33 1.45 -6.24 -18.23
N LEU A 34 0.88 -7.38 -18.61
CA LEU A 34 -0.56 -7.64 -18.61
C LEU A 34 -1.10 -8.18 -17.29
N CYS A 35 -0.22 -8.38 -16.29
CA CYS A 35 -0.60 -8.66 -14.90
C CYS A 35 -0.81 -7.34 -14.14
N ALA A 36 -1.96 -6.69 -14.34
CA ALA A 36 -2.22 -5.32 -13.90
C ALA A 36 -3.47 -5.18 -13.00
N ALA A 37 -3.85 -6.25 -12.27
CA ALA A 37 -5.05 -6.25 -11.43
C ALA A 37 -4.86 -5.56 -10.07
N HIS A 38 -3.71 -5.76 -9.45
CA HIS A 38 -3.42 -5.45 -8.06
C HIS A 38 -2.23 -4.50 -7.93
N LEU A 39 -2.04 -3.98 -6.72
CA LEU A 39 -0.84 -3.23 -6.34
C LEU A 39 0.32 -4.19 -6.03
N HIS A 40 0.60 -5.08 -6.98
CA HIS A 40 1.65 -6.09 -6.92
C HIS A 40 2.65 -5.83 -8.04
N CYS A 41 3.84 -5.37 -7.66
CA CYS A 41 4.89 -4.97 -8.61
C CYS A 41 5.94 -6.09 -8.80
N PRO A 42 6.62 -6.13 -9.95
CA PRO A 42 7.84 -6.92 -10.08
C PRO A 42 8.91 -6.30 -9.16
N PRO A 43 9.56 -7.08 -8.27
CA PRO A 43 10.60 -6.52 -7.41
C PRO A 43 11.84 -6.16 -8.24
N LEU A 44 12.53 -5.10 -7.84
CA LEU A 44 13.85 -4.78 -8.41
C LEU A 44 14.85 -5.88 -8.09
N ALA A 45 15.66 -6.27 -9.07
CA ALA A 45 16.66 -7.33 -8.90
C ALA A 45 17.60 -7.05 -7.70
N VAL A 46 18.01 -5.79 -7.51
CA VAL A 46 18.87 -5.39 -6.39
C VAL A 46 18.14 -5.54 -5.04
N ALA A 47 16.83 -5.26 -5.00
CA ALA A 47 16.02 -5.43 -3.80
C ALA A 47 15.81 -6.91 -3.47
N ALA A 48 15.56 -7.76 -4.48
CA ALA A 48 15.44 -9.20 -4.32
C ALA A 48 16.76 -9.83 -3.84
N ALA A 49 17.91 -9.40 -4.37
CA ALA A 49 19.22 -9.83 -3.91
C ALA A 49 19.49 -9.44 -2.46
N ALA A 50 19.12 -8.22 -2.05
CA ALA A 50 19.26 -7.78 -0.67
C ALA A 50 18.31 -8.52 0.28
N ASP A 51 17.11 -8.86 -0.16
CA ASP A 51 16.16 -9.69 0.61
C ASP A 51 16.68 -11.12 0.83
N LEU A 52 17.30 -11.72 -0.19
CA LEU A 52 18.00 -12.99 -0.08
C LEU A 52 19.17 -12.90 0.91
N ALA A 53 19.96 -11.83 0.85
CA ALA A 53 21.07 -11.60 1.78
C ALA A 53 20.56 -11.49 3.22
N ALA A 54 19.46 -10.74 3.47
CA ALA A 54 18.84 -10.66 4.79
C ALA A 54 18.38 -12.04 5.31
N SER A 55 17.86 -12.89 4.42
CA SER A 55 17.45 -14.25 4.77
C SER A 55 18.64 -15.17 5.06
N ALA A 56 19.73 -15.03 4.29
CA ALA A 56 20.94 -15.84 4.46
C ALA A 56 21.72 -15.47 5.72
N LEU A 57 21.83 -14.19 6.05
CA LEU A 57 22.50 -13.70 7.27
C LEU A 57 21.65 -13.92 8.52
N ASN A 58 20.33 -13.89 8.38
CA ASN A 58 19.32 -14.13 9.40
C ASN A 58 19.57 -13.42 10.75
N PRO A 59 19.95 -12.13 10.79
CA PRO A 59 20.06 -11.41 12.06
C PRO A 59 18.68 -11.15 12.64
N SER A 60 18.54 -11.26 13.95
CA SER A 60 17.28 -10.98 14.66
C SER A 60 17.32 -9.57 15.23
N MET A 61 16.29 -8.78 14.95
CA MET A 61 16.12 -7.42 15.47
C MET A 61 15.14 -7.40 16.66
N ASP A 62 15.27 -8.36 17.58
CA ASP A 62 14.53 -8.37 18.84
C ASP A 62 15.33 -7.72 19.98
N SER A 63 16.66 -7.70 19.88
CA SER A 63 17.55 -6.96 20.78
C SER A 63 18.71 -6.33 19.99
N TRP A 64 19.29 -5.27 20.54
CA TRP A 64 20.34 -4.51 19.89
C TRP A 64 21.59 -5.35 19.65
N ASP A 65 22.00 -6.16 20.62
CA ASP A 65 23.22 -6.98 20.60
C ASP A 65 23.22 -8.06 19.50
N GLN A 66 22.05 -8.51 19.07
CA GLN A 66 21.92 -9.51 17.98
C GLN A 66 22.04 -8.88 16.59
N ALA A 67 21.70 -7.59 16.43
CA ALA A 67 21.68 -6.93 15.13
C ALA A 67 22.03 -5.42 15.21
N PRO A 68 23.14 -5.00 15.81
CA PRO A 68 23.44 -3.60 16.03
C PRO A 68 23.52 -2.80 14.72
N ALA A 69 24.20 -3.32 13.70
CA ALA A 69 24.31 -2.66 12.41
C ALA A 69 22.95 -2.54 11.68
N ALA A 70 22.07 -3.52 11.83
CA ALA A 70 20.73 -3.46 11.23
C ALA A 70 19.84 -2.44 11.97
N SER A 71 19.98 -2.32 13.28
CA SER A 71 19.26 -1.35 14.11
C SER A 71 19.64 0.09 13.76
N GLU A 72 20.94 0.36 13.61
CA GLU A 72 21.42 1.66 13.15
C GLU A 72 20.97 1.97 11.72
N LEU A 73 21.08 0.99 10.81
CA LEU A 73 20.62 1.14 9.44
C LEU A 73 19.13 1.47 9.38
N GLU A 74 18.31 0.81 10.19
CA GLU A 74 16.87 1.10 10.28
C GLU A 74 16.62 2.52 10.76
N SER A 75 17.31 2.97 11.80
CA SER A 75 17.17 4.34 12.31
C SER A 75 17.52 5.39 11.26
N LEU A 76 18.62 5.18 10.52
CA LEU A 76 19.05 6.09 9.45
C LEU A 76 18.01 6.13 8.30
N VAL A 77 17.58 4.96 7.80
CA VAL A 77 16.62 4.87 6.69
C VAL A 77 15.27 5.42 7.10
N CYS A 78 14.77 5.08 8.28
CA CYS A 78 13.51 5.58 8.81
C CYS A 78 13.52 7.10 8.96
N GLY A 79 14.59 7.67 9.52
CA GLY A 79 14.74 9.11 9.66
C GLY A 79 14.79 9.84 8.31
N GLU A 80 15.49 9.31 7.29
CA GLU A 80 15.53 9.92 5.96
C GLU A 80 14.15 9.87 5.27
N LEU A 81 13.48 8.73 5.32
CA LEU A 81 12.15 8.59 4.70
C LEU A 81 11.08 9.39 5.45
N ALA A 82 11.17 9.48 6.77
CA ALA A 82 10.28 10.32 7.55
C ALA A 82 10.45 11.81 7.21
N ARG A 83 11.68 12.29 7.04
CA ARG A 83 11.94 13.67 6.55
C ARG A 83 11.41 13.90 5.15
N LEU A 84 11.49 12.91 4.26
CA LEU A 84 10.89 13.01 2.92
C LEU A 84 9.37 13.20 2.96
N VAL A 85 8.69 12.52 3.90
CA VAL A 85 7.23 12.57 4.05
C VAL A 85 6.78 13.83 4.80
N CYS A 86 7.39 14.12 5.95
CA CYS A 86 6.94 15.16 6.88
C CYS A 86 7.71 16.49 6.74
N GLY A 87 8.75 16.56 5.92
CA GLY A 87 9.62 17.73 5.88
C GLY A 87 10.42 17.90 7.17
N GLY A 88 10.37 19.08 7.79
CA GLY A 88 11.13 19.39 9.00
C GLY A 88 10.59 18.73 10.28
N GLY A 89 9.35 18.22 10.25
CA GLY A 89 8.71 17.64 11.42
C GLY A 89 8.45 18.63 12.54
N ALA A 90 8.14 18.09 13.74
CA ALA A 90 7.89 18.84 14.97
C ALA A 90 8.60 18.16 16.15
N GLY A 91 8.70 18.84 17.28
CA GLY A 91 9.23 18.28 18.53
C GLY A 91 10.61 17.63 18.41
N ALA A 92 10.67 16.32 18.59
CA ALA A 92 11.90 15.52 18.47
C ALA A 92 12.29 15.24 16.99
N GLY A 93 11.54 15.77 16.04
CA GLY A 93 11.71 15.52 14.61
C GLY A 93 10.98 14.27 14.12
N PRO A 94 10.86 14.12 12.79
CA PRO A 94 10.11 13.01 12.19
C PRO A 94 10.86 11.69 12.33
N ASP A 95 10.10 10.61 12.52
CA ASP A 95 10.62 9.24 12.57
C ASP A 95 9.65 8.26 11.90
N ALA A 96 10.11 7.03 11.67
CA ALA A 96 9.30 5.98 11.08
C ALA A 96 9.61 4.61 11.68
N LEU A 97 8.67 3.68 11.48
CA LEU A 97 8.83 2.26 11.78
C LEU A 97 8.72 1.44 10.50
N VAL A 98 9.58 0.43 10.36
CA VAL A 98 9.43 -0.57 9.30
C VAL A 98 8.31 -1.55 9.69
N THR A 99 7.32 -1.69 8.81
CA THR A 99 6.16 -2.55 8.99
C THR A 99 6.06 -3.61 7.89
N THR A 100 5.15 -4.56 8.07
CA THR A 100 4.84 -5.56 7.02
C THR A 100 4.07 -4.98 5.84
N GLY A 101 3.53 -3.76 5.97
CA GLY A 101 2.75 -3.10 4.93
C GLY A 101 1.64 -2.23 5.50
N GLY A 102 0.85 -1.64 4.59
CA GLY A 102 -0.18 -0.66 4.90
C GLY A 102 -1.20 -1.09 5.95
N THR A 103 -1.51 -2.38 6.03
CA THR A 103 -2.43 -2.89 7.05
C THR A 103 -1.87 -2.71 8.47
N GLU A 104 -0.61 -3.10 8.70
CA GLU A 104 0.05 -2.91 10.01
C GLU A 104 0.25 -1.42 10.30
N SER A 105 0.66 -0.64 9.31
CA SER A 105 0.83 0.81 9.46
C SER A 105 -0.48 1.53 9.79
N ASN A 106 -1.59 1.15 9.16
CA ASN A 106 -2.90 1.70 9.49
C ASN A 106 -3.37 1.27 10.90
N GLN A 107 -3.02 0.04 11.35
CA GLN A 107 -3.26 -0.39 12.72
C GLN A 107 -2.51 0.48 13.72
N LEU A 108 -1.24 0.78 13.45
CA LEU A 108 -0.44 1.69 14.26
C LEU A 108 -1.03 3.10 14.28
N GLY A 109 -1.52 3.62 13.16
CA GLY A 109 -2.18 4.93 13.09
C GLY A 109 -3.43 5.02 13.98
N VAL A 110 -4.26 3.97 13.96
CA VAL A 110 -5.46 3.88 14.80
C VAL A 110 -5.09 3.67 16.28
N LEU A 111 -4.10 2.81 16.56
CA LEU A 111 -3.57 2.59 17.91
C LEU A 111 -3.03 3.89 18.50
N LEU A 112 -2.16 4.59 17.77
CA LEU A 112 -1.58 5.86 18.20
C LEU A 112 -2.64 6.91 18.52
N ALA A 113 -3.69 7.00 17.71
CA ALA A 113 -4.79 7.91 17.96
C ALA A 113 -5.57 7.54 19.23
N ARG A 114 -5.83 6.23 19.47
CA ARG A 114 -6.46 5.76 20.70
C ARG A 114 -5.65 6.13 21.94
N GLU A 115 -4.36 5.84 21.92
CA GLU A 115 -3.48 6.10 23.07
C GLU A 115 -3.32 7.62 23.37
N ARG A 116 -3.31 8.45 22.30
CA ARG A 116 -3.15 9.91 22.45
C ARG A 116 -4.45 10.66 22.79
N LEU A 117 -5.59 10.17 22.30
CA LEU A 117 -6.88 10.84 22.49
C LEU A 117 -7.74 10.17 23.58
N GLY A 118 -7.31 9.02 24.09
CA GLY A 118 -7.99 8.26 25.13
C GLY A 118 -9.17 7.43 24.60
N ASP A 119 -9.83 6.74 25.56
CA ASP A 119 -10.99 5.89 25.23
C ASP A 119 -12.13 6.70 24.62
N GLY A 120 -12.83 6.06 23.68
CA GLY A 120 -13.96 6.68 22.98
C GLY A 120 -13.56 7.56 21.79
N VAL A 121 -12.31 7.49 21.33
CA VAL A 121 -11.90 8.15 20.09
C VAL A 121 -12.77 7.67 18.92
N ARG A 122 -13.29 8.63 18.14
CA ARG A 122 -14.10 8.38 16.95
C ARG A 122 -13.19 8.27 15.73
N VAL A 123 -13.20 7.13 15.05
CA VAL A 123 -12.55 6.99 13.73
C VAL A 123 -13.53 7.41 12.65
N VAL A 124 -13.13 8.31 11.76
CA VAL A 124 -13.90 8.78 10.60
C VAL A 124 -13.12 8.46 9.35
N CYS A 125 -13.73 7.81 8.37
CA CYS A 125 -13.09 7.50 7.09
C CYS A 125 -14.12 7.53 5.95
N GLY A 126 -13.66 7.62 4.71
CA GLY A 126 -14.52 7.56 3.53
C GLY A 126 -14.93 6.13 3.16
N GLU A 127 -15.94 6.00 2.32
CA GLU A 127 -16.28 4.75 1.63
C GLU A 127 -15.12 4.22 0.78
N ASN A 128 -14.23 5.11 0.32
CA ASN A 128 -13.03 4.85 -0.45
C ASN A 128 -11.84 4.33 0.37
N ALA A 129 -11.94 4.35 1.71
CA ALA A 129 -10.86 3.92 2.59
C ALA A 129 -10.62 2.41 2.49
N HIS A 130 -9.35 2.01 2.59
CA HIS A 130 -8.98 0.61 2.61
C HIS A 130 -9.61 -0.10 3.82
N HIS A 131 -10.03 -1.37 3.62
CA HIS A 131 -10.72 -2.16 4.65
C HIS A 131 -9.91 -2.33 5.96
N SER A 132 -8.60 -2.14 5.92
CA SER A 132 -7.72 -2.20 7.10
C SER A 132 -8.12 -1.21 8.20
N VAL A 133 -8.70 -0.04 7.85
CA VAL A 133 -9.15 0.96 8.82
C VAL A 133 -10.26 0.39 9.72
N ARG A 134 -11.28 -0.22 9.11
CA ARG A 134 -12.37 -0.89 9.86
C ARG A 134 -11.85 -2.07 10.67
N ARG A 135 -10.93 -2.84 10.06
CA ARG A 135 -10.30 -3.99 10.70
C ARG A 135 -9.44 -3.59 11.89
N SER A 136 -8.75 -2.45 11.81
CA SER A 136 -7.95 -1.91 12.91
C SER A 136 -8.83 -1.51 14.10
N ALA A 137 -9.93 -0.79 13.86
CA ALA A 137 -10.87 -0.44 14.92
C ALA A 137 -11.45 -1.69 15.60
N TRP A 138 -11.86 -2.70 14.81
CA TRP A 138 -12.33 -3.97 15.33
C TRP A 138 -11.27 -4.70 16.18
N LEU A 139 -10.04 -4.81 15.67
CA LEU A 139 -8.93 -5.48 16.36
C LEU A 139 -8.61 -4.82 17.71
N LEU A 140 -8.68 -3.50 17.76
CA LEU A 140 -8.40 -2.68 18.94
C LEU A 140 -9.59 -2.53 19.90
N GLY A 141 -10.70 -3.24 19.67
CA GLY A 141 -11.90 -3.19 20.50
C GLY A 141 -12.62 -1.84 20.48
N MET A 142 -12.39 -1.02 19.45
CA MET A 142 -12.99 0.29 19.29
C MET A 142 -14.35 0.20 18.58
N SER A 143 -15.15 1.25 18.70
CA SER A 143 -16.38 1.37 17.94
C SER A 143 -16.10 1.35 16.43
N ALA A 144 -17.07 0.84 15.65
CA ALA A 144 -16.96 0.85 14.19
C ALA A 144 -16.74 2.29 13.68
N PRO A 145 -15.84 2.50 12.70
CA PRO A 145 -15.62 3.81 12.11
C PRO A 145 -16.90 4.43 11.54
N VAL A 146 -17.04 5.73 11.71
CA VAL A 146 -18.03 6.51 10.98
C VAL A 146 -17.58 6.61 9.54
N VAL A 147 -18.36 6.04 8.64
CA VAL A 147 -18.06 6.03 7.20
C VAL A 147 -18.87 7.13 6.55
N VAL A 148 -18.18 8.06 5.89
CA VAL A 148 -18.79 9.14 5.14
C VAL A 148 -18.72 8.89 3.64
N ALA A 149 -19.66 9.46 2.90
CA ALA A 149 -19.69 9.33 1.46
C ALA A 149 -18.40 9.89 0.82
N ALA A 150 -17.95 9.21 -0.22
CA ALA A 150 -16.80 9.62 -1.02
C ALA A 150 -17.23 9.75 -2.49
N PRO A 151 -17.93 10.83 -2.86
CA PRO A 151 -18.44 11.01 -4.21
C PRO A 151 -17.27 11.01 -5.20
N ARG A 152 -17.43 10.29 -6.30
CA ARG A 152 -16.39 10.06 -7.30
C ARG A 152 -15.12 9.37 -6.75
N GLY A 153 -15.22 8.71 -5.60
CA GLY A 153 -14.10 8.02 -4.94
C GLY A 153 -13.20 8.94 -4.11
N VAL A 154 -13.61 10.18 -3.84
CA VAL A 154 -12.85 11.20 -3.09
C VAL A 154 -13.60 11.57 -1.82
N LEU A 155 -12.92 11.61 -0.69
CA LEU A 155 -13.48 11.95 0.61
C LEU A 155 -13.92 13.42 0.63
N ASP A 156 -15.16 13.67 1.04
CA ASP A 156 -15.72 15.02 1.11
C ASP A 156 -15.37 15.70 2.44
N PRO A 157 -14.61 16.81 2.45
CA PRO A 157 -14.26 17.54 3.67
C PRO A 157 -15.50 18.07 4.44
N VAL A 158 -16.58 18.43 3.75
CA VAL A 158 -17.81 18.90 4.40
C VAL A 158 -18.51 17.75 5.15
N ALA A 159 -18.55 16.56 4.54
CA ALA A 159 -19.09 15.37 5.20
C ALA A 159 -18.23 14.95 6.39
N VAL A 160 -16.90 15.09 6.30
CA VAL A 160 -15.97 14.84 7.42
C VAL A 160 -16.24 15.83 8.54
N GLU A 161 -16.35 17.14 8.27
CA GLU A 161 -16.63 18.16 9.30
C GLU A 161 -17.94 17.87 10.05
N ALA A 162 -18.98 17.50 9.32
CA ALA A 162 -20.25 17.08 9.92
C ALA A 162 -20.11 15.83 10.81
N ALA A 163 -19.31 14.83 10.39
CA ALA A 163 -19.05 13.62 11.16
C ALA A 163 -18.19 13.87 12.41
N LEU A 164 -17.40 14.95 12.45
CA LEU A 164 -16.61 15.37 13.59
C LEU A 164 -17.43 16.16 14.63
N ALA A 165 -18.63 16.63 14.30
CA ALA A 165 -19.47 17.38 15.22
C ALA A 165 -19.72 16.56 16.50
N GLY A 166 -19.52 17.20 17.64
CA GLY A 166 -19.71 16.59 18.96
C GLY A 166 -18.62 15.59 19.40
N SER A 167 -17.52 15.43 18.63
CA SER A 167 -16.40 14.57 19.04
C SER A 167 -15.57 15.18 20.19
N GLY A 168 -15.64 16.50 20.40
CA GLY A 168 -14.85 17.20 21.41
C GLY A 168 -13.34 17.08 21.18
N GLY A 169 -12.90 16.99 19.92
CA GLY A 169 -11.50 16.80 19.54
C GLY A 169 -11.00 15.35 19.61
N ARG A 170 -11.81 14.42 20.12
CA ARG A 170 -11.43 13.00 20.21
C ARG A 170 -11.84 12.25 18.94
N ALA A 171 -11.18 12.58 17.84
CA ALA A 171 -11.43 11.94 16.55
C ALA A 171 -10.15 11.74 15.77
N LEU A 172 -10.09 10.62 15.04
CA LEU A 172 -9.11 10.33 14.01
C LEU A 172 -9.82 10.35 12.66
N VAL A 173 -9.40 11.23 11.76
CA VAL A 173 -9.77 11.17 10.35
C VAL A 173 -8.74 10.37 9.59
N VAL A 174 -9.17 9.41 8.79
CA VAL A 174 -8.30 8.66 7.89
C VAL A 174 -8.61 9.09 6.46
N ALA A 175 -7.67 9.78 5.85
CA ALA A 175 -7.67 10.15 4.43
C ALA A 175 -6.80 9.18 3.63
N THR A 176 -7.04 9.06 2.34
CA THR A 176 -6.30 8.15 1.46
C THR A 176 -5.60 8.92 0.36
N ALA A 177 -4.29 8.70 0.22
CA ALA A 177 -3.47 9.23 -0.86
C ALA A 177 -3.12 8.12 -1.85
N GLY A 178 -4.02 7.89 -2.80
CA GLY A 178 -4.00 6.77 -3.73
C GLY A 178 -4.97 5.66 -3.31
N THR A 179 -6.26 5.84 -3.61
CA THR A 179 -7.28 4.84 -3.29
C THR A 179 -7.07 3.55 -4.04
N THR A 180 -7.37 2.41 -3.40
CA THR A 180 -7.20 1.07 -3.97
C THR A 180 -7.98 0.88 -5.26
N ASP A 181 -9.16 1.48 -5.37
CA ASP A 181 -10.05 1.27 -6.51
C ASP A 181 -9.73 2.18 -7.70
N ALA A 182 -9.43 3.46 -7.45
CA ALA A 182 -9.28 4.44 -8.52
C ALA A 182 -7.90 5.11 -8.59
N GLY A 183 -7.07 4.95 -7.55
CA GLY A 183 -5.78 5.64 -7.48
C GLY A 183 -5.92 7.16 -7.34
N VAL A 184 -7.03 7.66 -6.80
CA VAL A 184 -7.25 9.09 -6.56
C VAL A 184 -6.75 9.49 -5.17
N VAL A 185 -6.47 10.77 -4.99
CA VAL A 185 -5.99 11.35 -3.74
C VAL A 185 -7.11 12.17 -3.10
N ASP A 186 -7.36 11.93 -1.82
CA ASP A 186 -8.28 12.76 -1.04
C ASP A 186 -7.72 14.20 -0.90
N PRO A 187 -8.56 15.23 -0.72
CA PRO A 187 -8.15 16.62 -0.60
C PRO A 187 -7.46 16.87 0.74
N LEU A 188 -6.19 16.45 0.85
CA LEU A 188 -5.43 16.45 2.10
C LEU A 188 -5.33 17.82 2.78
N PRO A 189 -5.10 18.95 2.05
CA PRO A 189 -5.04 20.27 2.67
C PRO A 189 -6.34 20.65 3.36
N GLU A 190 -7.48 20.48 2.68
CA GLU A 190 -8.81 20.81 3.18
C GLU A 190 -9.19 19.92 4.36
N LEU A 191 -8.87 18.62 4.29
CA LEU A 191 -9.08 17.68 5.40
C LEU A 191 -8.22 18.04 6.61
N ALA A 192 -6.96 18.43 6.40
CA ALA A 192 -6.09 18.89 7.49
C ALA A 192 -6.63 20.17 8.15
N ASP A 193 -7.22 21.11 7.36
CA ASP A 193 -7.87 22.30 7.89
C ASP A 193 -9.08 21.93 8.75
N VAL A 194 -9.95 21.05 8.26
CA VAL A 194 -11.12 20.56 9.00
C VAL A 194 -10.69 19.90 10.32
N VAL A 195 -9.73 18.98 10.26
CA VAL A 195 -9.24 18.24 11.43
C VAL A 195 -8.64 19.20 12.46
N THR A 196 -7.85 20.18 12.01
CA THR A 196 -7.24 21.19 12.90
C THR A 196 -8.30 22.03 13.61
N ARG A 197 -9.31 22.52 12.88
CA ARG A 197 -10.43 23.29 13.47
C ARG A 197 -11.21 22.49 14.51
N CYS A 198 -11.37 21.18 14.29
CA CYS A 198 -12.11 20.30 15.19
C CYS A 198 -11.25 19.73 16.33
N GLY A 199 -9.94 19.99 16.37
CA GLY A 199 -9.01 19.50 17.39
C GLY A 199 -8.73 18.00 17.32
N GLY A 200 -9.01 17.36 16.18
CA GLY A 200 -8.77 15.93 15.95
C GLY A 200 -7.35 15.61 15.47
N ARG A 201 -7.14 14.35 15.06
CA ARG A 201 -5.89 13.89 14.41
C ARG A 201 -6.19 13.40 12.99
N LEU A 202 -5.23 13.59 12.09
CA LEU A 202 -5.27 13.13 10.71
C LEU A 202 -4.26 11.99 10.52
N HIS A 203 -4.71 10.85 10.03
CA HIS A 203 -3.89 9.79 9.49
C HIS A 203 -4.05 9.75 7.98
N VAL A 204 -2.95 9.65 7.22
CA VAL A 204 -2.98 9.54 5.77
C VAL A 204 -2.51 8.14 5.37
N ASP A 205 -3.42 7.35 4.80
CA ASP A 205 -3.07 6.11 4.12
C ASP A 205 -2.50 6.44 2.74
N ALA A 206 -1.19 6.62 2.66
CA ALA A 206 -0.42 6.82 1.44
C ALA A 206 0.31 5.53 1.01
N ALA A 207 -0.22 4.36 1.38
CA ALA A 207 0.37 3.07 1.03
C ALA A 207 0.61 2.92 -0.48
N TYR A 208 -0.24 3.52 -1.30
CA TYR A 208 -0.05 3.53 -2.75
C TYR A 208 0.66 4.79 -3.24
N GLY A 209 0.20 5.96 -2.84
CA GLY A 209 0.69 7.23 -3.39
C GLY A 209 1.99 7.73 -2.75
N GLY A 210 2.38 7.26 -1.55
CA GLY A 210 3.53 7.76 -0.82
C GLY A 210 4.81 7.91 -1.64
N PRO A 211 5.19 6.94 -2.50
CA PRO A 211 6.37 7.04 -3.32
C PRO A 211 6.39 8.17 -4.38
N LEU A 212 5.25 8.83 -4.65
CA LEU A 212 5.24 10.05 -5.47
C LEU A 212 6.12 11.16 -4.85
N LEU A 213 6.37 11.11 -3.54
CA LEU A 213 7.23 12.06 -2.84
C LEU A 213 8.69 12.02 -3.28
N PHE A 214 9.14 10.94 -3.92
CA PHE A 214 10.48 10.89 -4.53
C PHE A 214 10.61 11.83 -5.73
N SER A 215 9.52 12.07 -6.48
CA SER A 215 9.50 12.90 -7.70
C SER A 215 9.18 14.37 -7.39
N GLU A 216 10.00 15.27 -7.90
CA GLU A 216 9.73 16.72 -7.83
C GLU A 216 8.51 17.11 -8.66
N GLU A 217 8.22 16.40 -9.75
CA GLU A 217 7.08 16.65 -10.63
C GLU A 217 5.76 16.19 -10.00
N LEU A 218 5.77 15.02 -9.33
CA LEU A 218 4.54 14.37 -8.86
C LEU A 218 4.22 14.65 -7.39
N ARG A 219 5.21 15.03 -6.58
CA ARG A 219 5.02 15.23 -5.13
C ARG A 219 3.92 16.22 -4.77
N GLY A 220 3.69 17.22 -5.63
CA GLY A 220 2.61 18.20 -5.46
C GLY A 220 1.21 17.60 -5.40
N ARG A 221 1.02 16.38 -5.94
CA ARG A 221 -0.26 15.64 -5.84
C ARG A 221 -0.57 15.20 -4.42
N LEU A 222 0.43 15.15 -3.53
CA LEU A 222 0.31 14.79 -2.13
C LEU A 222 0.44 16.01 -1.20
N ALA A 223 0.26 17.22 -1.71
CA ALA A 223 0.28 18.44 -0.89
C ALA A 223 -0.66 18.29 0.30
N GLY A 224 -0.19 18.65 1.51
CA GLY A 224 -0.93 18.48 2.76
C GLY A 224 -0.60 17.20 3.52
N VAL A 225 0.12 16.22 2.94
CA VAL A 225 0.54 15.00 3.64
C VAL A 225 1.44 15.32 4.82
N GLU A 226 2.25 16.36 4.72
CA GLU A 226 3.16 16.85 5.77
C GLU A 226 2.43 17.40 7.01
N ARG A 227 1.12 17.62 6.89
CA ARG A 227 0.24 18.06 7.99
C ARG A 227 -0.40 16.90 8.75
N ALA A 228 -0.21 15.67 8.30
CA ALA A 228 -0.73 14.48 8.95
C ALA A 228 -0.01 14.20 10.28
N HIS A 229 -0.74 13.64 11.24
CA HIS A 229 -0.17 13.17 12.50
C HIS A 229 0.47 11.78 12.38
N SER A 230 0.12 11.05 11.35
CA SER A 230 0.79 9.80 10.95
C SER A 230 0.49 9.47 9.49
N VAL A 231 1.43 8.78 8.83
CA VAL A 231 1.33 8.44 7.41
C VAL A 231 1.75 6.98 7.20
N THR A 232 0.99 6.27 6.39
CA THR A 232 1.34 4.93 5.90
C THR A 232 1.98 5.04 4.53
N VAL A 233 3.09 4.30 4.28
CA VAL A 233 3.71 4.20 2.95
C VAL A 233 4.11 2.75 2.68
N ASP A 234 3.82 2.21 1.48
CA ASP A 234 4.27 0.88 1.07
C ASP A 234 5.30 0.94 -0.05
N LEU A 235 6.51 0.51 0.25
CA LEU A 235 7.57 0.41 -0.74
C LEU A 235 7.49 -0.89 -1.57
N HIS A 236 6.70 -1.88 -1.14
CA HIS A 236 6.42 -3.08 -1.95
C HIS A 236 5.31 -2.85 -3.01
N LYS A 237 4.87 -1.60 -3.19
CA LYS A 237 4.02 -1.14 -4.29
C LYS A 237 4.84 -0.30 -5.26
N LEU A 238 4.76 1.02 -5.20
CA LEU A 238 5.54 1.95 -6.03
C LEU A 238 6.98 2.18 -5.53
N GLY A 239 7.54 1.25 -4.81
CA GLY A 239 8.95 1.20 -4.41
C GLY A 239 9.64 -0.07 -4.89
N TRP A 240 8.89 -0.96 -5.55
CA TRP A 240 9.38 -2.20 -6.17
C TRP A 240 10.19 -3.09 -5.24
N GLN A 241 9.86 -3.08 -3.94
CA GLN A 241 10.47 -3.97 -2.96
C GLN A 241 9.78 -5.33 -2.92
N PRO A 242 10.50 -6.44 -2.64
CA PRO A 242 9.84 -7.66 -2.19
C PRO A 242 8.95 -7.39 -0.97
N VAL A 243 7.81 -8.07 -0.87
CA VAL A 243 6.95 -8.06 0.32
C VAL A 243 7.72 -8.73 1.49
N ALA A 244 7.75 -8.18 2.70
CA ALA A 244 7.08 -7.02 3.22
C ALA A 244 8.03 -5.79 3.21
N ALA A 245 7.49 -4.60 2.91
CA ALA A 245 8.22 -3.35 2.96
C ALA A 245 7.25 -2.17 3.12
N GLY A 246 6.68 -2.02 4.30
CA GLY A 246 5.85 -0.90 4.69
C GLY A 246 6.57 0.03 5.65
N LEU A 247 6.05 1.25 5.78
CA LEU A 247 6.50 2.27 6.72
C LEU A 247 5.29 2.88 7.42
N PHE A 248 5.43 3.08 8.72
CA PHE A 248 4.56 3.95 9.52
C PHE A 248 5.36 5.17 9.92
N VAL A 249 4.94 6.34 9.50
CA VAL A 249 5.68 7.60 9.65
C VAL A 249 4.94 8.53 10.59
N VAL A 250 5.67 9.21 11.47
CA VAL A 250 5.16 10.25 12.36
C VAL A 250 5.98 11.53 12.23
N PRO A 251 5.38 12.73 12.35
CA PRO A 251 6.11 14.00 12.29
C PRO A 251 6.88 14.32 13.59
N ASP A 252 6.58 13.64 14.69
CA ASP A 252 7.28 13.75 15.97
C ASP A 252 7.56 12.35 16.53
N ALA A 253 8.84 12.01 16.64
CA ALA A 253 9.32 10.73 17.19
C ALA A 253 8.76 10.44 18.59
N ALA A 254 8.46 11.47 19.39
CA ALA A 254 7.84 11.31 20.71
C ALA A 254 6.46 10.62 20.66
N ASP A 255 5.78 10.68 19.51
CA ASP A 255 4.51 9.98 19.34
C ASP A 255 4.67 8.45 19.36
N LEU A 256 5.83 7.92 18.98
CA LEU A 256 6.13 6.48 19.01
C LEU A 256 6.30 5.93 20.43
N GLY A 257 6.49 6.79 21.44
CA GLY A 257 6.62 6.38 22.84
C GLY A 257 5.41 5.62 23.40
N VAL A 258 4.26 5.64 22.71
CA VAL A 258 3.10 4.79 23.06
C VAL A 258 3.37 3.29 22.86
N LEU A 259 4.41 2.95 22.08
CA LEU A 259 4.85 1.58 21.81
C LEU A 259 5.95 1.14 22.79
N ASP A 260 6.40 2.00 23.68
CA ASP A 260 7.49 1.72 24.62
C ASP A 260 6.99 0.79 25.75
N HIS A 261 7.08 -0.51 25.48
CA HIS A 261 6.81 -1.57 26.42
C HIS A 261 8.13 -2.21 26.86
N ARG A 262 8.41 -2.19 28.15
CA ARG A 262 9.65 -2.71 28.71
C ARG A 262 9.53 -4.18 29.05
N ALA A 263 10.58 -4.95 28.71
CA ALA A 263 10.76 -6.32 29.13
C ALA A 263 12.20 -6.48 29.64
N GLU A 264 12.38 -6.72 30.94
CA GLU A 264 13.70 -6.77 31.60
C GLU A 264 14.71 -7.71 30.92
N TYR A 265 14.24 -8.78 30.30
CA TYR A 265 15.10 -9.76 29.61
C TYR A 265 15.59 -9.31 28.23
N LEU A 266 15.03 -8.23 27.68
CA LEU A 266 15.43 -7.64 26.39
C LEU A 266 15.98 -6.21 26.53
N SER A 267 15.69 -5.54 27.63
CA SER A 267 15.92 -4.10 27.81
C SER A 267 16.21 -3.81 29.25
N ALA A 268 17.47 -3.93 29.66
CA ALA A 268 17.91 -3.50 30.96
C ALA A 268 18.16 -1.98 30.97
N ASP A 269 17.80 -1.27 32.04
CA ASP A 269 17.98 0.19 32.16
C ASP A 269 19.44 0.62 32.06
N ASP A 270 20.36 -0.20 32.54
CA ASP A 270 21.80 0.03 32.49
C ASP A 270 22.36 -0.15 31.06
N ASP A 271 21.82 -1.07 30.27
CA ASP A 271 22.16 -1.24 28.86
C ASP A 271 21.71 -0.02 28.04
N ALA A 272 20.49 0.46 28.24
CA ALA A 272 20.01 1.68 27.58
C ALA A 272 20.87 2.91 27.93
N GLN A 273 21.31 3.06 29.20
CA GLN A 273 22.24 4.10 29.63
C GLN A 273 23.65 3.94 29.03
N ALA A 274 24.05 2.70 28.74
CA ALA A 274 25.31 2.39 28.08
C ALA A 274 25.29 2.63 26.55
N GLY A 275 24.15 3.04 26.00
CA GLY A 275 23.99 3.30 24.56
C GLY A 275 23.52 2.10 23.74
N LEU A 276 22.99 1.08 24.41
CA LEU A 276 22.38 -0.10 23.78
C LEU A 276 20.84 0.11 23.74
N PRO A 277 20.27 0.64 22.65
CA PRO A 277 18.86 1.05 22.64
C PRO A 277 17.93 -0.15 22.67
N ASP A 278 16.80 0.02 23.36
CA ASP A 278 15.68 -0.92 23.29
C ASP A 278 15.04 -0.88 21.90
N LEU A 279 14.73 -2.06 21.37
CA LEU A 279 14.10 -2.22 20.06
C LEU A 279 12.60 -2.56 20.16
N LEU A 280 12.06 -2.81 21.36
CA LEU A 280 10.64 -3.18 21.53
C LEU A 280 9.69 -2.06 21.08
N GLY A 281 10.05 -0.80 21.33
CA GLY A 281 9.29 0.36 20.86
C GLY A 281 9.37 0.58 19.33
N ARG A 282 10.17 -0.19 18.60
CA ARG A 282 10.35 -0.06 17.15
C ARG A 282 9.46 -0.99 16.31
N SER A 283 8.61 -1.82 16.93
CA SER A 283 7.70 -2.73 16.23
C SER A 283 6.64 -3.29 17.18
N LEU A 284 5.48 -3.70 16.64
CA LEU A 284 4.53 -4.57 17.36
C LEU A 284 5.00 -6.01 17.46
N ARG A 285 6.06 -6.39 16.75
CA ARG A 285 6.66 -7.72 16.73
C ARG A 285 7.94 -7.70 17.53
N THR A 286 8.12 -8.68 18.42
CA THR A 286 9.39 -8.84 19.14
C THR A 286 10.47 -9.29 18.18
N THR A 287 10.36 -10.53 17.68
CA THR A 287 11.32 -11.06 16.70
C THR A 287 10.99 -10.58 15.30
N ARG A 288 11.94 -9.94 14.63
CA ARG A 288 11.79 -9.47 13.26
C ARG A 288 13.10 -9.51 12.49
N ARG A 289 12.97 -9.67 11.20
CA ARG A 289 14.05 -9.67 10.22
C ARG A 289 14.38 -8.22 9.82
N PRO A 290 15.63 -7.91 9.38
CA PRO A 290 15.98 -6.57 8.91
C PRO A 290 15.44 -6.28 7.50
N ASP A 291 14.11 -6.15 7.37
CA ASP A 291 13.46 -5.78 6.10
C ASP A 291 13.92 -4.42 5.58
N VAL A 292 14.51 -3.59 6.42
CA VAL A 292 15.15 -2.33 6.05
C VAL A 292 16.32 -2.52 5.09
N LEU A 293 17.03 -3.67 5.10
CA LEU A 293 18.23 -3.88 4.26
C LEU A 293 17.90 -3.72 2.77
N LYS A 294 16.83 -4.34 2.28
CA LYS A 294 16.42 -4.23 0.87
C LYS A 294 16.05 -2.80 0.50
N ILE A 295 15.41 -2.07 1.42
CA ILE A 295 15.06 -0.65 1.25
C ILE A 295 16.34 0.18 1.14
N ALA A 296 17.26 0.03 2.10
CA ALA A 296 18.53 0.75 2.13
C ALA A 296 19.39 0.52 0.88
N VAL A 297 19.51 -0.75 0.44
CA VAL A 297 20.26 -1.11 -0.76
C VAL A 297 19.63 -0.47 -2.00
N THR A 298 18.32 -0.49 -2.12
CA THR A 298 17.61 0.15 -3.24
C THR A 298 17.79 1.66 -3.24
N LEU A 299 17.63 2.31 -2.08
CA LEU A 299 17.84 3.76 -1.93
C LEU A 299 19.27 4.16 -2.31
N ARG A 300 20.26 3.39 -1.92
CA ARG A 300 21.66 3.67 -2.27
C ARG A 300 22.00 3.37 -3.72
N ALA A 301 21.40 2.32 -4.30
CA ALA A 301 21.66 1.93 -5.68
C ALA A 301 21.05 2.89 -6.70
N LEU A 302 19.82 3.33 -6.47
CA LEU A 302 19.06 4.19 -7.40
C LEU A 302 19.07 5.66 -7.00
N GLY A 303 19.22 5.95 -5.73
CA GLY A 303 19.00 7.29 -5.19
C GLY A 303 17.55 7.74 -5.34
N ARG A 304 17.26 8.95 -4.84
CA ARG A 304 15.92 9.55 -4.96
C ARG A 304 15.50 9.72 -6.42
N ARG A 305 16.41 10.15 -7.30
CA ARG A 305 16.12 10.40 -8.73
C ARG A 305 15.77 9.11 -9.48
N GLY A 306 16.52 8.03 -9.26
CA GLY A 306 16.22 6.75 -9.93
C GLY A 306 14.86 6.17 -9.50
N LEU A 307 14.49 6.31 -8.23
CA LEU A 307 13.14 5.95 -7.79
C LEU A 307 12.07 6.88 -8.37
N ALA A 308 12.32 8.19 -8.42
CA ALA A 308 11.42 9.15 -9.06
C ALA A 308 11.15 8.79 -10.52
N GLU A 309 12.18 8.49 -11.31
CA GLU A 309 12.04 8.07 -12.71
C GLU A 309 11.14 6.84 -12.88
N LEU A 310 11.26 5.85 -11.99
CA LEU A 310 10.39 4.66 -12.06
C LEU A 310 8.92 5.02 -11.76
N VAL A 311 8.67 5.87 -10.76
CA VAL A 311 7.32 6.33 -10.42
C VAL A 311 6.73 7.18 -11.56
N GLU A 312 7.50 8.10 -12.11
CA GLU A 312 7.11 8.94 -13.24
C GLU A 312 6.76 8.09 -14.48
N ARG A 313 7.56 7.07 -14.79
CA ARG A 313 7.31 6.14 -15.90
C ARG A 313 5.97 5.41 -15.78
N VAL A 314 5.64 4.85 -14.62
CA VAL A 314 4.36 4.14 -14.48
C VAL A 314 3.16 5.10 -14.48
N CYS A 315 3.30 6.31 -13.96
CA CYS A 315 2.27 7.33 -14.07
C CYS A 315 2.09 7.80 -15.52
N ALA A 316 3.17 7.99 -16.27
CA ALA A 316 3.13 8.33 -17.69
C ALA A 316 2.52 7.19 -18.53
N ALA A 317 2.87 5.94 -18.23
CA ALA A 317 2.30 4.77 -18.89
C ALA A 317 0.78 4.65 -18.64
N ALA A 318 0.32 4.94 -17.42
CA ALA A 318 -1.12 5.04 -17.13
C ALA A 318 -1.80 6.16 -17.94
N GLY A 319 -1.18 7.32 -18.08
CA GLY A 319 -1.64 8.38 -18.97
C GLY A 319 -1.71 7.93 -20.44
N SER A 320 -0.71 7.18 -20.91
CA SER A 320 -0.69 6.60 -22.26
C SER A 320 -1.83 5.60 -22.46
N LEU A 321 -2.11 4.74 -21.47
CA LEU A 321 -3.25 3.82 -21.50
C LEU A 321 -4.59 4.57 -21.54
N ALA A 322 -4.74 5.62 -20.73
CA ALA A 322 -5.94 6.46 -20.73
C ALA A 322 -6.15 7.13 -22.10
N GLY A 323 -5.09 7.58 -22.75
CA GLY A 323 -5.11 8.09 -24.13
C GLY A 323 -5.62 7.03 -25.12
N LEU A 324 -5.03 5.82 -25.09
CA LEU A 324 -5.46 4.70 -25.96
C LEU A 324 -6.93 4.33 -25.75
N VAL A 325 -7.40 4.34 -24.49
CA VAL A 325 -8.82 4.08 -24.19
C VAL A 325 -9.71 5.19 -24.76
N THR A 326 -9.29 6.45 -24.69
CA THR A 326 -10.06 7.59 -25.19
C THR A 326 -10.11 7.64 -26.73
N GLU A 327 -9.06 7.15 -27.39
CA GLU A 327 -8.99 7.02 -28.85
C GLU A 327 -9.88 5.89 -29.40
N ASP A 328 -10.28 4.93 -28.57
CA ASP A 328 -11.14 3.79 -28.96
C ASP A 328 -12.62 4.08 -28.69
N ALA A 329 -13.41 4.27 -29.77
CA ALA A 329 -14.85 4.56 -29.66
C ALA A 329 -15.68 3.46 -28.99
N GLY A 330 -15.16 2.25 -28.83
CA GLY A 330 -15.81 1.12 -28.15
C GLY A 330 -15.56 1.07 -26.65
N LEU A 331 -14.74 1.97 -26.12
CA LEU A 331 -14.39 2.04 -24.70
C LEU A 331 -14.70 3.42 -24.13
N GLU A 332 -15.04 3.46 -22.84
CA GLU A 332 -15.17 4.70 -22.09
C GLU A 332 -14.16 4.73 -20.93
N LEU A 333 -13.45 5.83 -20.80
CA LEU A 333 -12.57 6.14 -19.68
C LEU A 333 -13.41 6.77 -18.56
N ARG A 334 -13.24 6.32 -17.31
CA ARG A 334 -13.92 6.95 -16.19
C ARG A 334 -13.40 8.36 -15.90
N SER A 335 -12.11 8.49 -15.78
CA SER A 335 -11.40 9.76 -15.53
C SER A 335 -9.92 9.61 -15.90
N TRP A 336 -9.25 10.74 -16.09
CA TRP A 336 -7.81 10.72 -16.25
C TRP A 336 -7.12 10.26 -14.95
N PRO A 337 -6.09 9.39 -15.01
CA PRO A 337 -5.43 8.85 -13.83
C PRO A 337 -4.63 9.92 -13.06
N GLU A 338 -4.77 9.91 -11.74
CA GLU A 338 -3.93 10.72 -10.84
C GLU A 338 -2.62 10.02 -10.48
N LEU A 339 -2.68 8.70 -10.28
CA LEU A 339 -1.52 7.83 -10.09
C LEU A 339 -1.35 6.91 -11.29
N SER A 340 -1.13 5.63 -11.04
CA SER A 340 -0.93 4.63 -12.10
C SER A 340 -2.11 3.68 -12.31
N THR A 341 -3.32 4.04 -11.81
CA THR A 341 -4.55 3.25 -12.00
C THR A 341 -5.47 3.89 -13.03
N VAL A 342 -5.90 3.09 -14.00
CA VAL A 342 -6.84 3.48 -15.07
C VAL A 342 -8.11 2.64 -14.95
N LEU A 343 -9.25 3.32 -14.88
CA LEU A 343 -10.58 2.71 -14.87
C LEU A 343 -11.27 2.96 -16.22
N PHE A 344 -11.66 1.90 -16.87
CA PHE A 344 -12.35 1.98 -18.15
C PHE A 344 -13.29 0.80 -18.35
N ARG A 345 -14.18 0.88 -19.33
CA ARG A 345 -15.12 -0.20 -19.65
C ARG A 345 -15.56 -0.15 -21.12
N PRO A 346 -16.06 -1.25 -21.68
CA PRO A 346 -16.72 -1.23 -22.98
C PRO A 346 -18.00 -0.35 -22.92
N VAL A 347 -18.23 0.42 -23.98
CA VAL A 347 -19.37 1.34 -24.09
C VAL A 347 -20.69 0.56 -24.25
N GLY A 348 -21.74 1.01 -23.59
CA GLY A 348 -23.10 0.52 -23.78
C GLY A 348 -23.38 -0.89 -23.29
N VAL A 349 -22.46 -1.52 -22.54
CA VAL A 349 -22.65 -2.89 -22.04
C VAL A 349 -23.05 -2.91 -20.57
N PRO A 350 -23.82 -3.93 -20.12
CA PRO A 350 -24.13 -4.11 -18.70
C PRO A 350 -22.91 -4.58 -17.91
N ASP A 351 -22.93 -4.39 -16.58
CA ASP A 351 -21.86 -4.76 -15.66
C ASP A 351 -21.51 -6.26 -15.71
N ALA A 352 -22.48 -7.13 -16.03
CA ALA A 352 -22.25 -8.55 -16.21
C ALA A 352 -21.23 -8.86 -17.34
N VAL A 353 -21.29 -8.07 -18.44
CA VAL A 353 -20.33 -8.18 -19.54
C VAL A 353 -18.93 -7.72 -19.10
N VAL A 354 -18.84 -6.59 -18.39
CA VAL A 354 -17.57 -6.10 -17.84
C VAL A 354 -16.91 -7.16 -16.93
N ALA A 355 -17.70 -7.75 -16.04
CA ALA A 355 -17.25 -8.85 -15.19
C ALA A 355 -16.84 -10.10 -16.02
N GLY A 356 -17.55 -10.38 -17.09
CA GLY A 356 -17.29 -11.48 -18.04
C GLY A 356 -15.96 -11.31 -18.76
N VAL A 357 -15.66 -10.11 -19.26
CA VAL A 357 -14.39 -9.76 -19.90
C VAL A 357 -13.21 -10.11 -18.99
N ARG A 358 -13.26 -9.65 -17.74
CA ARG A 358 -12.20 -9.93 -16.76
C ARG A 358 -12.00 -11.42 -16.53
N ARG A 359 -13.10 -12.17 -16.29
CA ARG A 359 -13.02 -13.63 -16.07
C ARG A 359 -12.48 -14.38 -17.29
N ARG A 360 -12.90 -13.97 -18.48
CA ARG A 360 -12.45 -14.57 -19.73
C ARG A 360 -10.94 -14.40 -19.92
N LEU A 361 -10.43 -13.17 -19.82
CA LEU A 361 -9.01 -12.88 -19.98
C LEU A 361 -8.15 -13.62 -18.97
N LEU A 362 -8.61 -13.70 -17.70
CA LEU A 362 -7.95 -14.48 -16.66
C LEU A 362 -7.97 -15.97 -16.96
N GLY A 363 -9.12 -16.54 -17.34
CA GLY A 363 -9.27 -17.98 -17.64
C GLY A 363 -8.51 -18.43 -18.90
N GLU A 364 -8.31 -17.52 -19.86
CA GLU A 364 -7.49 -17.76 -21.06
C GLU A 364 -5.99 -17.51 -20.80
N GLY A 365 -5.60 -17.07 -19.61
CA GLY A 365 -4.20 -16.75 -19.28
C GLY A 365 -3.64 -15.57 -20.08
N ARG A 366 -4.47 -14.65 -20.56
CA ARG A 366 -4.07 -13.56 -21.46
C ARG A 366 -3.82 -12.24 -20.76
N ALA A 367 -4.53 -11.96 -19.68
CA ALA A 367 -4.31 -10.77 -18.86
C ALA A 367 -4.97 -10.94 -17.50
N VAL A 368 -4.38 -10.33 -16.47
CA VAL A 368 -4.93 -10.27 -15.10
C VAL A 368 -5.37 -8.84 -14.82
N LEU A 369 -6.68 -8.59 -14.90
CA LEU A 369 -7.28 -7.29 -14.67
C LEU A 369 -8.04 -7.25 -13.34
N GLY A 370 -8.04 -6.09 -12.69
CA GLY A 370 -8.88 -5.79 -11.54
C GLY A 370 -10.27 -5.31 -11.95
N ARG A 371 -11.06 -5.01 -10.93
CA ARG A 371 -12.36 -4.35 -11.09
C ARG A 371 -12.59 -3.36 -9.94
N ALA A 372 -13.39 -2.33 -10.19
CA ALA A 372 -13.84 -1.38 -9.21
C ALA A 372 -15.32 -1.07 -9.43
N SER A 373 -16.07 -0.88 -8.34
CA SER A 373 -17.46 -0.42 -8.38
C SER A 373 -17.49 1.02 -7.92
N LEU A 374 -17.77 1.94 -8.85
CA LEU A 374 -17.81 3.37 -8.59
C LEU A 374 -18.98 4.01 -9.33
N ASP A 375 -19.64 4.95 -8.69
CA ASP A 375 -20.78 5.68 -9.25
C ASP A 375 -21.90 4.73 -9.73
N GLY A 376 -22.12 3.62 -9.01
CA GLY A 376 -23.15 2.61 -9.32
C GLY A 376 -22.83 1.75 -10.56
N ARG A 377 -21.61 1.79 -11.10
CA ARG A 377 -21.18 1.05 -12.30
C ARG A 377 -19.92 0.24 -12.01
N LEU A 378 -19.80 -0.90 -12.69
CA LEU A 378 -18.60 -1.74 -12.66
C LEU A 378 -17.61 -1.29 -13.74
N TRP A 379 -16.36 -1.14 -13.34
CA TRP A 379 -15.23 -0.77 -14.20
C TRP A 379 -14.17 -1.86 -14.20
N LEU A 380 -13.52 -2.07 -15.33
CA LEU A 380 -12.23 -2.75 -15.38
C LEU A 380 -11.18 -1.83 -14.78
N LYS A 381 -10.29 -2.40 -13.98
CA LYS A 381 -9.19 -1.69 -13.34
C LYS A 381 -7.87 -2.22 -13.85
N VAL A 382 -7.03 -1.33 -14.34
CA VAL A 382 -5.63 -1.58 -14.69
C VAL A 382 -4.77 -0.69 -13.82
N THR A 383 -3.92 -1.31 -13.01
CA THR A 383 -2.91 -0.60 -12.21
C THR A 383 -1.54 -0.87 -12.81
N VAL A 384 -0.95 0.13 -13.43
CA VAL A 384 0.36 0.01 -14.08
C VAL A 384 1.45 0.08 -13.02
N LEU A 385 2.11 -1.04 -12.77
CA LEU A 385 3.23 -1.13 -11.82
C LEU A 385 4.51 -1.67 -12.48
N HIS A 386 4.44 -2.14 -13.72
CA HIS A 386 5.62 -2.53 -14.47
C HIS A 386 6.30 -1.28 -15.04
N PRO A 387 7.50 -0.89 -14.56
CA PRO A 387 8.10 0.42 -14.90
C PRO A 387 8.63 0.51 -16.34
N TYR A 388 8.66 -0.61 -17.05
CA TYR A 388 9.16 -0.70 -18.42
C TYR A 388 8.09 -1.15 -19.43
N VAL A 389 6.79 -1.09 -19.04
CA VAL A 389 5.70 -1.38 -19.98
C VAL A 389 5.70 -0.36 -21.11
N GLY A 390 5.68 -0.84 -22.35
CA GLY A 390 5.65 0.00 -23.54
C GLY A 390 4.23 0.29 -24.05
N ARG A 391 4.12 1.22 -24.99
CA ARG A 391 2.83 1.58 -25.61
C ARG A 391 2.20 0.40 -26.35
N ASP A 392 3.01 -0.49 -26.92
CA ASP A 392 2.51 -1.64 -27.70
C ASP A 392 1.84 -2.70 -26.82
N GLU A 393 2.39 -2.95 -25.61
CA GLU A 393 1.75 -3.83 -24.63
C GLU A 393 0.43 -3.23 -24.14
N LEU A 394 0.40 -1.91 -23.87
CA LEU A 394 -0.82 -1.20 -23.48
C LEU A 394 -1.87 -1.21 -24.60
N ALA A 395 -1.48 -1.02 -25.84
CA ALA A 395 -2.37 -1.12 -27.00
C ALA A 395 -2.91 -2.56 -27.19
N SER A 396 -2.06 -3.55 -26.97
CA SER A 396 -2.45 -4.97 -26.96
C SER A 396 -3.48 -5.24 -25.89
N LEU A 397 -3.33 -4.70 -24.68
CA LEU A 397 -4.30 -4.83 -23.58
C LEU A 397 -5.66 -4.23 -23.96
N VAL A 398 -5.69 -3.02 -24.54
CA VAL A 398 -6.93 -2.37 -25.02
C VAL A 398 -7.64 -3.26 -26.05
N LYS A 399 -6.89 -3.79 -27.03
CA LYS A 399 -7.43 -4.71 -28.03
C LYS A 399 -7.99 -5.99 -27.41
N LEU A 400 -7.27 -6.60 -26.43
CA LEU A 400 -7.72 -7.79 -25.71
C LEU A 400 -9.07 -7.56 -25.02
N VAL A 401 -9.23 -6.42 -24.35
CA VAL A 401 -10.47 -6.06 -23.66
C VAL A 401 -11.62 -5.92 -24.66
N ARG A 402 -11.40 -5.20 -25.76
CA ARG A 402 -12.41 -5.02 -26.81
C ARG A 402 -12.84 -6.35 -27.44
N ASP A 403 -11.87 -7.19 -27.82
CA ASP A 403 -12.14 -8.49 -28.44
C ASP A 403 -12.88 -9.42 -27.47
N ALA A 404 -12.51 -9.39 -26.18
CA ALA A 404 -13.21 -10.15 -25.15
C ALA A 404 -14.66 -9.68 -24.93
N ALA A 405 -14.92 -8.37 -25.04
CA ALA A 405 -16.25 -7.81 -24.84
C ALA A 405 -17.26 -8.25 -25.90
N THR A 406 -16.84 -8.40 -27.16
CA THR A 406 -17.70 -8.87 -28.28
C THR A 406 -18.10 -10.33 -28.16
N GLY A 407 -17.36 -11.15 -27.43
CA GLY A 407 -17.61 -12.59 -27.25
C GLY A 407 -18.30 -12.97 -25.94
N VAL A 408 -18.68 -12.02 -25.09
CA VAL A 408 -19.37 -12.29 -23.82
C VAL A 408 -20.90 -12.25 -24.05
N PRO A 409 -21.65 -13.33 -23.75
CA PRO A 409 -23.11 -13.32 -23.85
C PRO A 409 -23.74 -12.26 -22.93
N VAL A 410 -24.74 -11.53 -23.43
CA VAL A 410 -25.47 -10.51 -22.68
C VAL A 410 -26.46 -11.15 -21.69
N SER A 411 -26.83 -12.42 -21.90
CA SER A 411 -27.72 -13.18 -21.03
C SER A 411 -26.93 -14.18 -20.17
N GLY A 412 -26.94 -13.98 -18.86
CA GLY A 412 -26.30 -14.97 -17.99
C GLY A 412 -26.43 -14.65 -16.52
N VAL A 413 -27.60 -14.89 -15.96
CA VAL A 413 -27.70 -15.38 -14.58
C VAL A 413 -27.16 -16.80 -14.59
N VAL A 414 -25.89 -16.98 -14.28
CA VAL A 414 -25.36 -18.30 -13.96
C VAL A 414 -25.78 -18.62 -12.54
N SER A 415 -26.68 -19.60 -12.39
CA SER A 415 -26.95 -20.23 -11.13
C SER A 415 -25.63 -20.75 -10.54
N GLU A 416 -25.26 -20.26 -9.37
CA GLU A 416 -24.17 -20.81 -8.59
C GLU A 416 -24.50 -22.28 -8.23
N THR A 417 -23.86 -23.20 -8.92
CA THR A 417 -23.64 -24.54 -8.37
C THR A 417 -22.23 -24.54 -7.80
N VAL A 418 -22.16 -24.25 -6.52
CA VAL A 418 -20.99 -24.53 -5.68
C VAL A 418 -20.92 -26.07 -5.56
N GLY A 419 -20.00 -26.67 -6.29
CA GLY A 419 -19.54 -28.03 -6.07
C GLY A 419 -18.33 -27.98 -5.13
N VAL A 420 -18.46 -28.70 -4.02
CA VAL A 420 -17.54 -28.91 -2.88
C VAL A 420 -16.11 -29.27 -3.31
#